data_6cc45e8eab42104a8e8c72fc14e1a898
#
_entry.id   6cc45e8eab42104a8e8c72fc14e1a898
#
_cell.length_a   1.000
_cell.length_b   1.000
_cell.length_c   1.000
_cell.angle_alpha   90.00
_cell.angle_beta   90.00
_cell.angle_gamma   90.00
#
_symmetry.space_group_name_H-M   'P 1'
#
loop_
_entity.id
_entity.type
_entity.pdbx_description
1 polymer ?
#
loop_
_entity_poly.entity_id
_entity_poly.type
_entity_poly.pdbx_seq_one_letter_code
_entity_poly.pdbx_strand_id
1 'polypeptide(L)'
;SKSDLNIIRTNPEQLLKIYTIESESETLVLRKSSSDLSQRGLRSDEFAVLAERMIATVSDTLVGGVGLAAPQVGINKNIVVVQRFDKSGEPFEVYPNISIIEYSDEKTKGPEGCLSVPGERYDVERSASIKITYFDIETNTMVEEEINGFTSIIFQHEVDHLNGIIYTDRVLM
;
A
#
# COMPACT_ATOMS: atom_id res chain seq x y z
N SER A 1 -11.90 1.49 13.65
CA SER A 1 -11.99 1.10 15.08
C SER A 1 -11.48 2.22 16.00
N LYS A 2 -11.61 2.08 17.33
CA LYS A 2 -11.01 3.03 18.29
C LYS A 2 -9.49 3.03 18.19
N SER A 3 -8.87 1.88 17.92
CA SER A 3 -7.43 1.75 17.71
C SER A 3 -6.98 2.52 16.46
N ASP A 4 -7.71 2.43 15.37
CA ASP A 4 -7.39 3.14 14.13
C ASP A 4 -7.42 4.66 14.35
N LEU A 5 -8.48 5.15 15.04
CA LEU A 5 -8.60 6.57 15.39
C LEU A 5 -7.42 7.05 16.26
N ASN A 6 -6.94 6.21 17.17
CA ASN A 6 -5.78 6.55 17.99
C ASN A 6 -4.52 6.70 17.11
N ILE A 7 -4.26 5.75 16.19
CA ILE A 7 -3.13 5.83 15.25
C ILE A 7 -3.22 7.09 14.39
N ILE A 8 -4.42 7.40 13.85
CA ILE A 8 -4.64 8.52 12.95
C ILE A 8 -4.43 9.88 13.65
N ARG A 9 -4.85 10.00 14.91
CA ARG A 9 -4.91 11.29 15.63
C ARG A 9 -3.76 11.56 16.60
N THR A 10 -3.02 10.50 16.99
CA THR A 10 -1.90 10.66 17.92
C THR A 10 -0.68 11.21 17.18
N ASN A 11 -0.07 12.25 17.74
CA ASN A 11 1.14 12.90 17.22
C ASN A 11 1.03 13.22 15.70
N PRO A 12 0.08 14.08 15.30
CA PRO A 12 -0.21 14.34 13.89
C PRO A 12 0.98 14.91 13.11
N GLU A 13 1.92 15.57 13.79
CA GLU A 13 3.16 16.13 13.22
C GLU A 13 4.27 15.11 12.98
N GLN A 14 4.10 13.87 13.47
CA GLN A 14 5.09 12.81 13.32
C GLN A 14 4.71 11.87 12.18
N LEU A 15 5.72 11.27 11.55
CA LEU A 15 5.52 10.17 10.61
C LEU A 15 4.83 8.99 11.30
N LEU A 16 4.07 8.22 10.54
CA LEU A 16 3.45 7.00 11.05
C LEU A 16 4.53 5.96 11.33
N LYS A 17 4.36 5.22 12.44
CA LYS A 17 5.23 4.08 12.72
C LYS A 17 5.01 2.99 11.67
N ILE A 18 6.09 2.53 11.05
CA ILE A 18 6.07 1.35 10.18
C ILE A 18 6.10 0.08 11.04
N TYR A 19 5.15 -0.81 10.84
CA TYR A 19 5.10 -2.13 11.46
C TYR A 19 6.04 -3.09 10.71
N THR A 20 6.77 -3.91 11.47
CA THR A 20 7.76 -4.83 10.92
C THR A 20 7.53 -6.26 11.39
N ILE A 21 8.11 -7.21 10.66
CA ILE A 21 8.08 -8.64 11.04
C ILE A 21 8.99 -8.96 12.24
N GLU A 22 9.80 -8.02 12.71
CA GLU A 22 10.65 -8.18 13.89
C GLU A 22 9.83 -8.22 15.20
N SER A 23 8.60 -7.71 15.17
CA SER A 23 7.65 -7.75 16.28
C SER A 23 6.51 -8.73 16.01
N GLU A 24 6.30 -9.70 16.89
CA GLU A 24 5.21 -10.68 16.76
C GLU A 24 3.83 -10.01 16.71
N SER A 25 3.58 -9.02 17.57
CA SER A 25 2.30 -8.29 17.58
C SER A 25 2.05 -7.49 16.31
N GLU A 26 3.10 -6.92 15.72
CA GLU A 26 2.99 -6.20 14.45
C GLU A 26 2.81 -7.17 13.28
N THR A 27 3.51 -8.30 13.30
CA THR A 27 3.35 -9.38 12.32
C THR A 27 1.90 -9.88 12.28
N LEU A 28 1.24 -10.04 13.43
CA LEU A 28 -0.17 -10.41 13.48
C LEU A 28 -1.09 -9.40 12.77
N VAL A 29 -0.76 -8.11 12.81
CA VAL A 29 -1.49 -7.07 12.07
C VAL A 29 -1.18 -7.16 10.57
N LEU A 30 0.09 -7.28 10.21
CA LEU A 30 0.54 -7.39 8.81
C LEU A 30 -0.04 -8.62 8.09
N ARG A 31 -0.35 -9.68 8.82
CA ARG A 31 -0.91 -10.93 8.28
C ARG A 31 -2.44 -10.97 8.20
N LYS A 32 -3.11 -9.91 8.64
CA LYS A 32 -4.57 -9.81 8.52
C LYS A 32 -5.00 -9.26 7.18
N SER A 33 -6.07 -9.82 6.62
CA SER A 33 -6.74 -9.21 5.47
C SER A 33 -7.37 -7.88 5.85
N SER A 34 -7.27 -6.92 4.95
CA SER A 34 -7.87 -5.60 5.09
C SER A 34 -9.33 -5.60 4.61
N SER A 35 -10.11 -4.70 5.17
CA SER A 35 -11.50 -4.48 4.76
C SER A 35 -11.65 -3.16 4.02
N ASP A 36 -12.60 -3.11 3.09
CA ASP A 36 -12.96 -1.90 2.39
C ASP A 36 -13.47 -0.82 3.34
N LEU A 37 -13.30 0.44 2.94
CA LEU A 37 -13.97 1.56 3.57
C LEU A 37 -15.41 1.64 3.07
N SER A 38 -16.34 1.94 3.98
CA SER A 38 -17.70 2.30 3.61
C SER A 38 -17.72 3.67 2.90
N GLN A 39 -18.81 3.98 2.20
CA GLN A 39 -19.02 5.29 1.58
C GLN A 39 -18.83 6.46 2.56
N ARG A 40 -19.29 6.28 3.81
CA ARG A 40 -19.07 7.26 4.88
C ARG A 40 -17.58 7.35 5.26
N GLY A 41 -16.89 6.22 5.31
CA GLY A 41 -15.46 6.15 5.62
C GLY A 41 -14.61 6.88 4.58
N LEU A 42 -14.91 6.67 3.30
CA LEU A 42 -14.23 7.32 2.18
C LEU A 42 -14.33 8.86 2.19
N ARG A 43 -15.39 9.41 2.80
CA ARG A 43 -15.66 10.85 2.90
C ARG A 43 -15.35 11.42 4.27
N SER A 44 -14.70 10.67 5.15
CA SER A 44 -14.40 11.09 6.50
C SER A 44 -13.10 11.91 6.57
N ASP A 45 -13.04 12.83 7.52
CA ASP A 45 -11.79 13.56 7.83
C ASP A 45 -10.68 12.58 8.27
N GLU A 46 -11.04 11.50 8.93
CA GLU A 46 -10.10 10.46 9.34
C GLU A 46 -9.41 9.81 8.15
N PHE A 47 -10.13 9.56 7.06
CA PHE A 47 -9.52 9.03 5.84
C PHE A 47 -8.57 10.06 5.22
N ALA A 48 -8.99 11.32 5.11
CA ALA A 48 -8.15 12.39 4.56
C ALA A 48 -6.84 12.55 5.35
N VAL A 49 -6.94 12.62 6.68
CA VAL A 49 -5.76 12.72 7.56
C VAL A 49 -4.86 11.49 7.44
N LEU A 50 -5.43 10.27 7.39
CA LEU A 50 -4.65 9.04 7.21
C LEU A 50 -3.91 9.04 5.87
N ALA A 51 -4.59 9.41 4.79
CA ALA A 51 -4.02 9.48 3.45
C ALA A 51 -2.82 10.45 3.39
N GLU A 52 -2.99 11.64 3.91
CA GLU A 52 -1.91 12.65 4.00
C GLU A 52 -0.72 12.13 4.82
N ARG A 53 -0.97 11.51 5.97
CA ARG A 53 0.09 10.96 6.82
C ARG A 53 0.79 9.76 6.20
N MET A 54 0.08 8.92 5.48
CA MET A 54 0.69 7.80 4.74
C MET A 54 1.61 8.33 3.63
N ILE A 55 1.15 9.33 2.86
CA ILE A 55 2.00 9.99 1.83
C ILE A 55 3.23 10.60 2.49
N ALA A 56 3.07 11.40 3.53
CA ALA A 56 4.19 12.04 4.24
C ALA A 56 5.19 11.00 4.76
N THR A 57 4.71 9.86 5.25
CA THR A 57 5.57 8.79 5.78
C THR A 57 6.37 8.11 4.67
N VAL A 58 5.72 7.67 3.58
CA VAL A 58 6.41 6.93 2.52
C VAL A 58 7.32 7.81 1.67
N SER A 59 6.97 9.08 1.49
CA SER A 59 7.75 10.05 0.71
C SER A 59 8.90 10.69 1.47
N ASP A 60 9.00 10.46 2.79
CA ASP A 60 10.13 10.95 3.57
C ASP A 60 11.44 10.31 3.09
N THR A 61 12.45 11.14 2.86
CA THR A 61 13.73 10.69 2.29
C THR A 61 14.50 9.72 3.17
N LEU A 62 14.27 9.73 4.48
CA LEU A 62 14.89 8.80 5.41
C LEU A 62 14.18 7.44 5.40
N VAL A 63 12.89 7.42 5.08
CA VAL A 63 12.10 6.19 4.89
C VAL A 63 12.41 5.58 3.53
N GLY A 64 12.42 6.38 2.47
CA GLY A 64 12.84 5.98 1.13
C GLY A 64 11.93 4.92 0.48
N GLY A 65 10.64 4.92 0.81
CA GLY A 65 9.67 4.00 0.23
C GLY A 65 9.11 4.50 -1.10
N VAL A 66 8.61 3.57 -1.91
CA VAL A 66 7.90 3.86 -3.18
C VAL A 66 6.43 3.45 -3.13
N GLY A 67 6.04 2.74 -2.08
CA GLY A 67 4.66 2.33 -1.80
C GLY A 67 4.48 2.04 -0.31
N LEU A 68 3.23 2.10 0.15
CA LEU A 68 2.85 1.84 1.53
C LEU A 68 1.38 1.41 1.60
N ALA A 69 1.11 0.30 2.27
CA ALA A 69 -0.23 -0.16 2.55
C ALA A 69 -0.64 0.15 3.99
N ALA A 70 -1.92 0.43 4.23
CA ALA A 70 -2.41 0.79 5.56
C ALA A 70 -2.12 -0.27 6.66
N PRO A 71 -2.09 -1.59 6.39
CA PRO A 71 -1.63 -2.57 7.39
C PRO A 71 -0.22 -2.33 7.91
N GLN A 72 0.67 -1.76 7.08
CA GLN A 72 2.04 -1.45 7.48
C GLN A 72 2.14 -0.30 8.50
N VAL A 73 1.06 0.44 8.70
CA VAL A 73 0.93 1.45 9.76
C VAL A 73 -0.09 1.07 10.82
N GLY A 74 -0.45 -0.21 10.89
CA GLY A 74 -1.32 -0.75 11.95
C GLY A 74 -2.81 -0.68 11.66
N ILE A 75 -3.23 -0.34 10.44
CA ILE A 75 -4.64 -0.13 10.06
C ILE A 75 -5.05 -1.12 8.96
N ASN A 76 -5.84 -2.16 9.31
CA ASN A 76 -6.31 -3.16 8.35
C ASN A 76 -7.49 -2.64 7.52
N LYS A 77 -7.23 -1.61 6.71
CA LYS A 77 -8.15 -1.03 5.72
C LYS A 77 -7.56 -1.12 4.33
N ASN A 78 -8.44 -1.26 3.34
CA ASN A 78 -8.05 -1.32 1.93
C ASN A 78 -7.67 0.07 1.43
N ILE A 79 -6.42 0.46 1.72
CA ILE A 79 -5.81 1.71 1.29
C ILE A 79 -4.34 1.43 0.98
N VAL A 80 -3.89 1.85 -0.19
CA VAL A 80 -2.47 1.89 -0.54
C VAL A 80 -2.06 3.26 -1.03
N VAL A 81 -0.80 3.60 -0.86
CA VAL A 81 -0.11 4.74 -1.48
C VAL A 81 0.94 4.19 -2.40
N VAL A 82 1.01 4.71 -3.62
CA VAL A 82 1.98 4.29 -4.65
C VAL A 82 2.62 5.50 -5.30
N GLN A 83 3.94 5.48 -5.48
CA GLN A 83 4.63 6.46 -6.32
C GLN A 83 4.41 6.11 -7.80
N ARG A 84 3.83 7.02 -8.54
CA ARG A 84 3.44 6.86 -9.95
C ARG A 84 4.59 7.24 -10.88
N PHE A 85 5.59 6.35 -11.00
CA PHE A 85 6.73 6.54 -11.91
C PHE A 85 6.32 6.63 -13.39
N ASP A 86 5.12 6.17 -13.71
CA ASP A 86 4.52 6.25 -15.04
C ASP A 86 3.83 7.60 -15.32
N LYS A 87 3.78 8.50 -14.34
CA LYS A 87 3.21 9.85 -14.48
C LYS A 87 4.29 10.93 -14.39
N SER A 88 4.05 12.07 -15.05
CA SER A 88 4.93 13.22 -14.95
C SER A 88 5.03 13.72 -13.50
N GLY A 89 6.24 13.97 -13.02
CA GLY A 89 6.51 14.39 -11.64
C GLY A 89 6.51 13.26 -10.62
N GLU A 90 6.24 12.02 -11.04
CA GLU A 90 6.30 10.81 -10.20
C GLU A 90 5.55 10.96 -8.86
N PRO A 91 4.28 11.44 -8.86
CA PRO A 91 3.56 11.75 -7.63
C PRO A 91 3.26 10.50 -6.81
N PHE A 92 3.17 10.67 -5.48
CA PHE A 92 2.56 9.69 -4.59
C PHE A 92 1.04 9.89 -4.61
N GLU A 93 0.31 8.83 -4.93
CA GLU A 93 -1.16 8.85 -5.01
C GLU A 93 -1.78 7.79 -4.09
N VAL A 94 -2.98 8.07 -3.59
CA VAL A 94 -3.74 7.20 -2.66
C VAL A 94 -4.82 6.45 -3.42
N TYR A 95 -4.93 5.16 -3.15
CA TYR A 95 -5.88 4.25 -3.79
C TYR A 95 -6.71 3.51 -2.74
N PRO A 96 -7.88 4.05 -2.33
CA PRO A 96 -8.78 3.37 -1.41
C PRO A 96 -9.66 2.35 -2.15
N ASN A 97 -9.99 1.27 -1.47
CA ASN A 97 -10.82 0.18 -1.98
C ASN A 97 -10.29 -0.38 -3.31
N ILE A 98 -8.96 -0.53 -3.39
CA ILE A 98 -8.28 -1.02 -4.58
C ILE A 98 -8.42 -2.54 -4.71
N SER A 99 -8.52 -3.00 -5.95
CA SER A 99 -8.39 -4.41 -6.34
C SER A 99 -7.63 -4.53 -7.64
N ILE A 100 -6.85 -5.59 -7.80
CA ILE A 100 -6.30 -5.98 -9.09
C ILE A 100 -7.29 -6.96 -9.72
N ILE A 101 -7.84 -6.59 -10.88
CA ILE A 101 -8.87 -7.37 -11.57
C ILE A 101 -8.34 -8.17 -12.74
N GLU A 102 -7.17 -7.81 -13.29
CA GLU A 102 -6.49 -8.56 -14.35
C GLU A 102 -4.98 -8.53 -14.12
N TYR A 103 -4.31 -9.63 -14.48
CA TYR A 103 -2.85 -9.77 -14.47
C TYR A 103 -2.40 -10.23 -15.84
N SER A 104 -1.33 -9.65 -16.40
CA SER A 104 -0.72 -10.15 -17.63
C SER A 104 -0.09 -11.52 -17.45
N ASP A 105 -0.07 -12.30 -18.52
CA ASP A 105 0.69 -13.58 -18.58
C ASP A 105 2.20 -13.33 -18.60
N GLU A 106 2.61 -12.22 -19.23
CA GLU A 106 3.99 -11.78 -19.24
C GLU A 106 4.44 -11.44 -17.81
N LYS A 107 5.62 -11.98 -17.42
CA LYS A 107 6.19 -11.80 -16.11
C LYS A 107 7.51 -11.04 -16.17
N THR A 108 7.79 -10.35 -15.10
CA THR A 108 9.05 -9.68 -14.86
C THR A 108 9.60 -10.16 -13.51
N LYS A 109 10.91 -10.45 -13.47
CA LYS A 109 11.61 -10.83 -12.25
C LYS A 109 12.59 -9.72 -11.86
N GLY A 110 12.61 -9.36 -10.59
CA GLY A 110 13.54 -8.35 -10.09
C GLY A 110 13.57 -8.29 -8.56
N PRO A 111 14.54 -7.54 -8.02
CA PRO A 111 14.70 -7.42 -6.57
C PRO A 111 13.62 -6.52 -5.97
N GLU A 112 12.94 -7.05 -4.94
CA GLU A 112 12.05 -6.29 -4.07
C GLU A 112 12.64 -6.15 -2.67
N GLY A 113 12.31 -5.05 -2.00
CA GLY A 113 12.47 -4.83 -0.58
C GLY A 113 11.15 -4.33 -0.01
N CYS A 114 11.02 -4.33 1.31
CA CYS A 114 9.81 -3.91 1.99
C CYS A 114 10.15 -3.17 3.27
N LEU A 115 9.47 -2.05 3.54
CA LEU A 115 9.64 -1.29 4.79
C LEU A 115 9.31 -2.14 6.03
N SER A 116 8.43 -3.14 5.88
CA SER A 116 8.07 -4.07 6.95
C SER A 116 9.05 -5.25 7.11
N VAL A 117 10.04 -5.40 6.21
CA VAL A 117 11.11 -6.42 6.25
C VAL A 117 12.46 -5.72 6.13
N PRO A 118 12.96 -5.12 7.23
CA PRO A 118 14.16 -4.30 7.17
C PRO A 118 15.41 -5.07 6.72
N GLY A 119 16.21 -4.45 5.86
CA GLY A 119 17.53 -4.94 5.48
C GLY A 119 17.56 -6.11 4.49
N GLU A 120 16.42 -6.64 4.10
CA GLU A 120 16.34 -7.79 3.19
C GLU A 120 15.85 -7.38 1.78
N ARG A 121 16.41 -8.03 0.76
CA ARG A 121 15.97 -7.91 -0.64
C ARG A 121 16.09 -9.25 -1.33
N TYR A 122 15.02 -9.63 -2.04
CA TYR A 122 14.96 -10.89 -2.77
C TYR A 122 14.30 -10.68 -4.13
N ASP A 123 14.69 -11.51 -5.08
CA ASP A 123 14.06 -11.53 -6.40
C ASP A 123 12.65 -12.12 -6.31
N VAL A 124 11.69 -11.39 -6.86
CA VAL A 124 10.29 -11.80 -6.97
C VAL A 124 9.84 -11.70 -8.42
N GLU A 125 8.99 -12.64 -8.84
CA GLU A 125 8.35 -12.59 -10.14
C GLU A 125 6.95 -11.99 -10.02
N ARG A 126 6.68 -10.99 -10.87
CA ARG A 126 5.40 -10.27 -10.94
C ARG A 126 4.88 -10.21 -12.37
N SER A 127 3.58 -9.95 -12.53
CA SER A 127 3.02 -9.61 -13.84
C SER A 127 3.58 -8.29 -14.35
N ALA A 128 3.93 -8.22 -15.63
CA ALA A 128 4.50 -7.03 -16.24
C ALA A 128 3.48 -5.88 -16.34
N SER A 129 2.19 -6.22 -16.43
CA SER A 129 1.08 -5.27 -16.38
C SER A 129 -0.11 -5.83 -15.60
N ILE A 130 -0.93 -4.94 -15.09
CA ILE A 130 -2.15 -5.24 -14.33
C ILE A 130 -3.26 -4.27 -14.72
N LYS A 131 -4.50 -4.67 -14.48
CA LYS A 131 -5.62 -3.74 -14.44
C LYS A 131 -6.13 -3.65 -13.01
N ILE A 132 -6.24 -2.43 -12.51
CA ILE A 132 -6.75 -2.13 -11.17
C ILE A 132 -8.13 -1.50 -11.25
N THR A 133 -8.89 -1.65 -10.16
CA THR A 133 -10.06 -0.83 -9.88
C THR A 133 -9.91 -0.24 -8.49
N TYR A 134 -10.34 1.00 -8.29
CA TYR A 134 -10.26 1.70 -7.01
C TYR A 134 -11.34 2.79 -6.94
N PHE A 135 -11.59 3.28 -5.72
CA PHE A 135 -12.53 4.38 -5.55
C PHE A 135 -11.81 5.73 -5.69
N ASP A 136 -12.21 6.50 -6.69
CA ASP A 136 -11.73 7.87 -6.89
C ASP A 136 -12.57 8.83 -6.04
N ILE A 137 -11.89 9.49 -5.10
CA ILE A 137 -12.52 10.43 -4.15
C ILE A 137 -13.02 11.70 -4.86
N GLU A 138 -12.30 12.17 -5.90
CA GLU A 138 -12.64 13.40 -6.61
C GLU A 138 -13.89 13.22 -7.46
N THR A 139 -13.96 12.15 -8.23
CA THR A 139 -15.12 11.84 -9.07
C THR A 139 -16.22 11.10 -8.33
N ASN A 140 -15.92 10.58 -7.11
CA ASN A 140 -16.82 9.79 -6.28
C ASN A 140 -17.37 8.54 -6.99
N THR A 141 -16.52 7.90 -7.80
CA THR A 141 -16.84 6.69 -8.57
C THR A 141 -15.75 5.64 -8.47
N MET A 142 -16.08 4.40 -8.82
CA MET A 142 -15.06 3.38 -9.09
C MET A 142 -14.44 3.66 -10.45
N VAL A 143 -13.12 3.61 -10.51
CA VAL A 143 -12.31 3.83 -11.71
C VAL A 143 -11.52 2.56 -12.03
N GLU A 144 -11.38 2.25 -13.29
CA GLU A 144 -10.48 1.20 -13.78
C GLU A 144 -9.29 1.85 -14.48
N GLU A 145 -8.10 1.29 -14.27
CA GLU A 145 -6.86 1.79 -14.87
C GLU A 145 -5.92 0.63 -15.19
N GLU A 146 -5.28 0.68 -16.35
CA GLU A 146 -4.21 -0.24 -16.72
C GLU A 146 -2.87 0.33 -16.29
N ILE A 147 -2.07 -0.49 -15.60
CA ILE A 147 -0.76 -0.11 -15.05
C ILE A 147 0.30 -1.06 -15.59
N ASN A 148 1.40 -0.49 -16.09
CA ASN A 148 2.49 -1.23 -16.72
C ASN A 148 3.82 -1.01 -16.01
N GLY A 149 4.77 -1.91 -16.25
CA GLY A 149 6.16 -1.79 -15.84
C GLY A 149 6.36 -1.73 -14.34
N PHE A 150 7.35 -0.94 -13.89
CA PHE A 150 7.74 -0.89 -12.48
C PHE A 150 6.61 -0.44 -11.55
N THR A 151 5.78 0.51 -11.99
CA THR A 151 4.62 0.95 -11.20
C THR A 151 3.63 -0.19 -10.96
N SER A 152 3.43 -1.10 -11.93
CA SER A 152 2.58 -2.27 -11.73
C SER A 152 3.13 -3.23 -10.66
N ILE A 153 4.45 -3.35 -10.56
CA ILE A 153 5.11 -4.17 -9.54
C ILE A 153 4.85 -3.59 -8.14
N ILE A 154 4.95 -2.27 -7.99
CA ILE A 154 4.65 -1.59 -6.72
C ILE A 154 3.20 -1.86 -6.31
N PHE A 155 2.23 -1.67 -7.20
CA PHE A 155 0.82 -1.96 -6.90
C PHE A 155 0.61 -3.41 -6.46
N GLN A 156 1.22 -4.38 -7.12
CA GLN A 156 1.10 -5.79 -6.76
C GLN A 156 1.66 -6.07 -5.36
N HIS A 157 2.80 -5.44 -5.01
CA HIS A 157 3.40 -5.53 -3.69
C HIS A 157 2.47 -4.96 -2.61
N GLU A 158 1.93 -3.76 -2.82
CA GLU A 158 1.08 -3.10 -1.83
C GLU A 158 -0.29 -3.79 -1.67
N VAL A 159 -0.88 -4.30 -2.77
CA VAL A 159 -2.13 -5.08 -2.70
C VAL A 159 -1.91 -6.42 -2.00
N ASP A 160 -0.74 -7.04 -2.11
CA ASP A 160 -0.39 -8.21 -1.31
C ASP A 160 -0.52 -7.92 0.19
N HIS A 161 0.00 -6.79 0.68
CA HIS A 161 -0.14 -6.40 2.08
C HIS A 161 -1.61 -6.31 2.53
N LEU A 162 -2.51 -5.88 1.66
CA LEU A 162 -3.95 -5.83 1.97
C LEU A 162 -4.54 -7.23 2.21
N ASN A 163 -3.92 -8.26 1.65
CA ASN A 163 -4.31 -9.67 1.79
C ASN A 163 -3.46 -10.43 2.83
N GLY A 164 -2.66 -9.73 3.62
CA GLY A 164 -1.77 -10.33 4.62
C GLY A 164 -0.59 -11.09 4.03
N ILE A 165 -0.23 -10.82 2.77
CA ILE A 165 0.90 -11.42 2.07
C ILE A 165 2.09 -10.45 2.15
N ILE A 166 3.26 -10.98 2.48
CA ILE A 166 4.53 -10.26 2.47
C ILE A 166 5.35 -10.76 1.28
N TYR A 167 6.13 -9.90 0.63
CA TYR A 167 6.85 -10.27 -0.60
C TYR A 167 7.77 -11.48 -0.43
N THR A 168 8.26 -11.75 0.78
CA THR A 168 9.05 -12.95 1.11
C THR A 168 8.28 -14.26 0.89
N ASP A 169 6.94 -14.23 0.92
CA ASP A 169 6.10 -15.39 0.62
C ASP A 169 6.10 -15.74 -0.88
N ARG A 170 6.57 -14.83 -1.72
CA ARG A 170 6.64 -14.96 -3.17
C ARG A 170 8.05 -15.21 -3.71
N VAL A 171 9.05 -15.27 -2.82
CA VAL A 171 10.42 -15.58 -3.22
C VAL A 171 10.48 -16.99 -3.77
N LEU A 172 10.97 -17.13 -5.00
CA LEU A 172 11.19 -18.41 -5.64
C LEU A 172 12.43 -19.08 -5.01
N MET A 173 12.23 -20.21 -4.36
CA MET A 173 13.30 -21.07 -3.87
C MET A 173 13.95 -21.82 -5.04
#